data_da5b5cb11605b13ce1bc8b0dea8abf8d
#
_entry.id   da5b5cb11605b13ce1bc8b0dea8abf8d
#
_cell.length_a   1.000
_cell.length_b   1.000
_cell.length_c   1.000
_cell.angle_alpha   90.00
_cell.angle_beta   90.00
_cell.angle_gamma   90.00
#
_symmetry.space_group_name_H-M   'P 1'
#
loop_
_entity.id
_entity.type
_entity.pdbx_description
1 polymer ?
#
loop_
_entity_poly.entity_id
_entity_poly.type
_entity_poly.pdbx_seq_one_letter_code
_entity_poly.pdbx_strand_id
1 'polypeptide(L)'
;IYYQGSKGSYSESVLLEMFPDSELISCKTFQDVSINASNDGFGLLPIENSLVGTVIEAYESLIEYELEIFLEVKKKINHALIGLAGTQKQNLKKIISHPQALQQCSKYLNKLDVELQPVFDTAGGVLSLLNTKSEEIGAIAGEHFDNDERFTIIEKNISNHEENYTRFFLTGKTPPPIKEDKNLRSAILVAQDEPGSLLKALTVFDVLKLNLTKLESRPILGSPWEYKFYVDYQNSDTKIDQLLKDNLGQVAKEFKILGKYGSINL
;
A
#
# COMPACT_ATOMS: atom_id res chain seq x y z
N ILE A 1 14.00 -3.74 8.29
CA ILE A 1 12.82 -3.86 7.41
C ILE A 1 12.93 -2.80 6.32
N TYR A 2 12.71 -3.18 5.06
CA TYR A 2 12.80 -2.32 3.89
C TYR A 2 11.43 -1.72 3.55
N TYR A 3 11.41 -0.44 3.14
CA TYR A 3 10.19 0.25 2.73
C TYR A 3 10.48 1.25 1.62
N GLN A 4 9.50 1.55 0.78
CA GLN A 4 9.63 2.55 -0.27
C GLN A 4 9.23 3.94 0.26
N GLY A 5 10.00 4.96 -0.12
CA GLY A 5 9.72 6.37 0.17
C GLY A 5 10.74 7.01 1.10
N SER A 6 10.60 8.31 1.27
CA SER A 6 11.47 9.12 2.14
C SER A 6 11.16 8.88 3.62
N LYS A 7 12.09 9.27 4.49
CA LYS A 7 11.85 9.36 5.93
C LYS A 7 10.61 10.22 6.21
N GLY A 8 9.72 9.75 7.08
CA GLY A 8 8.42 10.38 7.33
C GLY A 8 7.34 9.95 6.32
N SER A 9 7.55 8.92 5.49
CA SER A 9 6.48 8.35 4.67
C SER A 9 5.47 7.55 5.50
N TYR A 10 4.27 7.32 4.96
CA TYR A 10 3.28 6.45 5.60
C TYR A 10 3.80 5.03 5.81
N SER A 11 4.61 4.51 4.88
CA SER A 11 5.26 3.21 5.04
C SER A 11 6.17 3.17 6.27
N GLU A 12 6.99 4.21 6.46
CA GLU A 12 7.83 4.31 7.67
C GLU A 12 6.98 4.45 8.94
N SER A 13 5.93 5.28 8.91
CA SER A 13 5.06 5.47 10.09
C SER A 13 4.39 4.17 10.54
N VAL A 14 3.97 3.31 9.62
CA VAL A 14 3.45 1.96 9.91
C VAL A 14 4.53 1.12 10.60
N LEU A 15 5.74 1.13 10.08
CA LEU A 15 6.84 0.33 10.63
C LEU A 15 7.29 0.81 12.02
N LEU A 16 7.36 2.12 12.25
CA LEU A 16 7.69 2.68 13.57
C LEU A 16 6.64 2.32 14.63
N GLU A 17 5.38 2.27 14.24
CA GLU A 17 4.29 1.91 15.15
C GLU A 17 4.30 0.40 15.48
N MET A 18 4.61 -0.45 14.49
CA MET A 18 4.57 -1.90 14.65
C MET A 18 5.89 -2.51 15.14
N PHE A 19 7.00 -1.94 14.73
CA PHE A 19 8.36 -2.49 14.94
C PHE A 19 9.33 -1.39 15.37
N PRO A 20 9.08 -0.72 16.54
CA PRO A 20 9.84 0.46 16.97
C PRO A 20 11.34 0.20 17.16
N ASP A 21 11.70 -1.05 17.50
CA ASP A 21 13.10 -1.45 17.75
C ASP A 21 13.81 -2.01 16.50
N SER A 22 13.14 -2.02 15.34
CA SER A 22 13.72 -2.55 14.11
C SER A 22 14.51 -1.51 13.34
N GLU A 23 15.58 -1.94 12.68
CA GLU A 23 16.24 -1.11 11.68
C GLU A 23 15.35 -0.95 10.45
N LEU A 24 15.03 0.30 10.08
CA LEU A 24 14.20 0.65 8.95
C LEU A 24 15.04 1.25 7.83
N ILE A 25 14.98 0.63 6.65
CA ILE A 25 15.81 1.00 5.50
C ILE A 25 14.91 1.50 4.36
N SER A 26 15.06 2.80 4.05
CA SER A 26 14.37 3.45 2.94
C SER A 26 14.91 2.98 1.58
N CYS A 27 14.03 2.65 0.65
CA CYS A 27 14.31 2.28 -0.72
C CYS A 27 13.67 3.27 -1.69
N LYS A 28 14.24 3.41 -2.90
CA LYS A 28 13.71 4.32 -3.92
C LYS A 28 12.48 3.75 -4.64
N THR A 29 12.50 2.45 -4.91
CA THR A 29 11.46 1.76 -5.67
C THR A 29 10.88 0.58 -4.89
N PHE A 30 9.68 0.11 -5.27
CA PHE A 30 9.11 -1.12 -4.73
C PHE A 30 9.94 -2.35 -5.11
N GLN A 31 10.58 -2.30 -6.29
CA GLN A 31 11.49 -3.35 -6.73
C GLN A 31 12.70 -3.46 -5.80
N ASP A 32 13.31 -2.32 -5.40
CA ASP A 32 14.42 -2.34 -4.41
C ASP A 32 13.99 -2.95 -3.08
N VAL A 33 12.76 -2.63 -2.61
CA VAL A 33 12.19 -3.25 -1.39
C VAL A 33 12.12 -4.76 -1.55
N SER A 34 11.57 -5.24 -2.67
CA SER A 34 11.36 -6.66 -2.92
C SER A 34 12.69 -7.41 -3.12
N ILE A 35 13.68 -6.82 -3.81
CA ILE A 35 15.03 -7.39 -3.95
C ILE A 35 15.66 -7.59 -2.57
N ASN A 36 15.68 -6.55 -1.75
CA ASN A 36 16.31 -6.62 -0.43
C ASN A 36 15.57 -7.61 0.48
N ALA A 37 14.23 -7.58 0.50
CA ALA A 37 13.42 -8.52 1.27
C ALA A 37 13.57 -9.99 0.82
N SER A 38 13.92 -10.22 -0.46
CA SER A 38 14.15 -11.56 -1.00
C SER A 38 15.52 -12.13 -0.58
N ASN A 39 16.49 -11.26 -0.32
CA ASN A 39 17.84 -11.64 0.08
C ASN A 39 17.94 -11.80 1.61
N ASP A 40 17.47 -10.79 2.36
CA ASP A 40 17.53 -10.79 3.83
C ASP A 40 16.49 -9.82 4.42
N GLY A 41 15.72 -10.31 5.40
CA GLY A 41 14.77 -9.48 6.15
C GLY A 41 13.37 -9.42 5.57
N PHE A 42 12.73 -8.26 5.71
CA PHE A 42 11.32 -8.05 5.36
C PHE A 42 11.12 -6.78 4.54
N GLY A 43 10.12 -6.77 3.67
CA GLY A 43 9.67 -5.61 2.93
C GLY A 43 8.25 -5.21 3.34
N LEU A 44 8.00 -3.92 3.50
CA LEU A 44 6.65 -3.37 3.61
C LEU A 44 6.26 -2.74 2.27
N LEU A 45 5.22 -3.28 1.64
CA LEU A 45 4.71 -2.84 0.34
C LEU A 45 3.30 -2.28 0.48
N PRO A 46 3.02 -1.02 0.07
CA PRO A 46 1.67 -0.52 -0.06
C PRO A 46 1.00 -1.23 -1.25
N ILE A 47 -0.08 -1.94 -1.00
CA ILE A 47 -0.71 -2.81 -2.00
C ILE A 47 -1.95 -2.18 -2.62
N GLU A 48 -2.68 -1.41 -1.82
CA GLU A 48 -3.93 -0.82 -2.26
C GLU A 48 -4.28 0.40 -1.41
N ASN A 49 -4.83 1.42 -2.06
CA ASN A 49 -5.45 2.54 -1.36
C ASN A 49 -6.95 2.56 -1.68
N SER A 50 -7.79 2.79 -0.67
CA SER A 50 -9.26 2.71 -0.78
C SER A 50 -9.87 3.72 -1.77
N LEU A 51 -9.17 4.81 -2.10
CA LEU A 51 -9.64 5.84 -3.02
C LEU A 51 -9.05 5.72 -4.44
N VAL A 52 -7.87 5.11 -4.57
CA VAL A 52 -7.10 5.08 -5.83
C VAL A 52 -7.01 3.68 -6.41
N GLY A 53 -7.19 2.66 -5.57
CA GLY A 53 -7.12 1.26 -5.97
C GLY A 53 -5.74 0.65 -5.78
N THR A 54 -5.46 -0.39 -6.53
CA THR A 54 -4.28 -1.23 -6.38
C THR A 54 -2.99 -0.54 -6.82
N VAL A 55 -1.95 -0.64 -6.01
CA VAL A 55 -0.58 -0.24 -6.35
C VAL A 55 0.09 -1.38 -7.12
N ILE A 56 -0.09 -1.34 -8.45
CA ILE A 56 0.27 -2.44 -9.35
C ILE A 56 1.76 -2.80 -9.25
N GLU A 57 2.62 -1.78 -9.27
CA GLU A 57 4.08 -1.96 -9.22
C GLU A 57 4.54 -2.71 -7.96
N ALA A 58 3.89 -2.46 -6.82
CA ALA A 58 4.18 -3.16 -5.57
C ALA A 58 3.74 -4.63 -5.64
N TYR A 59 2.56 -4.92 -6.23
CA TYR A 59 2.09 -6.29 -6.45
C TYR A 59 2.99 -7.06 -7.41
N GLU A 60 3.35 -6.44 -8.55
CA GLU A 60 4.22 -7.08 -9.55
C GLU A 60 5.60 -7.38 -8.95
N SER A 61 6.18 -6.46 -8.17
CA SER A 61 7.48 -6.70 -7.52
C SER A 61 7.41 -7.85 -6.50
N LEU A 62 6.34 -7.94 -5.69
CA LEU A 62 6.13 -9.05 -4.77
C LEU A 62 6.10 -10.41 -5.51
N ILE A 63 5.42 -10.45 -6.66
CA ILE A 63 5.27 -11.66 -7.48
C ILE A 63 6.60 -12.02 -8.16
N GLU A 64 7.28 -11.05 -8.76
CA GLU A 64 8.55 -11.22 -9.49
C GLU A 64 9.64 -11.81 -8.59
N TYR A 65 9.74 -11.30 -7.35
CA TYR A 65 10.73 -11.79 -6.37
C TYR A 65 10.21 -12.94 -5.50
N GLU A 66 9.04 -13.49 -5.80
CA GLU A 66 8.42 -14.62 -5.11
C GLU A 66 8.37 -14.45 -3.59
N LEU A 67 8.00 -13.26 -3.13
CA LEU A 67 7.84 -12.99 -1.71
C LEU A 67 6.53 -13.60 -1.19
N GLU A 68 6.57 -14.09 0.05
CA GLU A 68 5.37 -14.53 0.78
C GLU A 68 4.81 -13.38 1.61
N ILE A 69 3.47 -13.28 1.68
CA ILE A 69 2.76 -12.30 2.51
C ILE A 69 2.58 -12.89 3.90
N PHE A 70 3.05 -12.18 4.93
CA PHE A 70 2.97 -12.61 6.33
C PHE A 70 1.95 -11.86 7.16
N LEU A 71 1.67 -10.60 6.80
CA LEU A 71 0.76 -9.73 7.52
C LEU A 71 0.17 -8.68 6.60
N GLU A 72 -1.11 -8.36 6.80
CA GLU A 72 -1.76 -7.17 6.26
C GLU A 72 -1.82 -6.08 7.34
N VAL A 73 -1.49 -4.85 6.97
CA VAL A 73 -1.68 -3.67 7.82
C VAL A 73 -2.55 -2.68 7.08
N LYS A 74 -3.63 -2.23 7.71
CA LYS A 74 -4.50 -1.16 7.21
C LYS A 74 -4.23 0.10 8.01
N LYS A 75 -3.76 1.14 7.34
CA LYS A 75 -3.47 2.44 7.96
C LYS A 75 -4.40 3.50 7.42
N LYS A 76 -5.03 4.25 8.33
CA LYS A 76 -5.76 5.46 7.95
C LYS A 76 -4.79 6.53 7.45
N ILE A 77 -5.13 7.15 6.32
CA ILE A 77 -4.31 8.18 5.67
C ILE A 77 -4.96 9.54 5.93
N ASN A 78 -4.41 10.27 6.87
CA ASN A 78 -4.83 11.61 7.20
C ASN A 78 -3.81 12.61 6.68
N HIS A 79 -4.23 13.48 5.75
CA HIS A 79 -3.38 14.55 5.25
C HIS A 79 -3.50 15.80 6.10
N ALA A 80 -2.35 16.43 6.35
CA ALA A 80 -2.21 17.72 7.02
C ALA A 80 -1.44 18.70 6.15
N LEU A 81 -1.69 19.99 6.34
CA LEU A 81 -0.87 21.06 5.83
C LEU A 81 0.23 21.36 6.85
N ILE A 82 1.46 21.31 6.40
CA ILE A 82 2.68 21.34 7.21
C ILE A 82 3.56 22.49 6.71
N GLY A 83 4.14 23.24 7.61
CA GLY A 83 5.15 24.26 7.34
C GLY A 83 6.40 24.07 8.18
N LEU A 84 7.42 24.87 7.96
CA LEU A 84 8.52 25.02 8.92
C LEU A 84 8.00 25.55 10.26
N ALA A 85 8.70 25.27 11.35
CA ALA A 85 8.35 25.79 12.66
C ALA A 85 8.20 27.33 12.61
N GLY A 86 7.03 27.81 13.07
CA GLY A 86 6.67 29.24 13.01
C GLY A 86 5.88 29.69 11.77
N THR A 87 5.77 28.84 10.74
CA THR A 87 4.97 29.15 9.55
C THR A 87 3.50 29.37 9.90
N GLN A 88 2.94 30.47 9.40
CA GLN A 88 1.52 30.80 9.56
C GLN A 88 0.76 30.66 8.25
N LYS A 89 -0.48 30.17 8.30
CA LYS A 89 -1.33 29.89 7.15
C LYS A 89 -1.46 31.06 6.16
N GLN A 90 -1.63 32.28 6.70
CA GLN A 90 -1.82 33.49 5.89
C GLN A 90 -0.56 33.92 5.12
N ASN A 91 0.62 33.41 5.48
CA ASN A 91 1.87 33.75 4.81
C ASN A 91 2.19 32.81 3.64
N LEU A 92 1.42 31.72 3.51
CA LEU A 92 1.66 30.73 2.47
C LEU A 92 1.35 31.29 1.08
N LYS A 93 2.29 31.11 0.17
CA LYS A 93 2.17 31.42 -1.27
C LYS A 93 2.23 30.17 -2.15
N LYS A 94 2.79 29.10 -1.60
CA LYS A 94 2.99 27.84 -2.34
C LYS A 94 2.76 26.64 -1.44
N ILE A 95 2.12 25.58 -2.02
CA ILE A 95 1.97 24.29 -1.37
C ILE A 95 2.50 23.19 -2.29
N ILE A 96 3.35 22.31 -1.75
CA ILE A 96 4.00 21.23 -2.47
C ILE A 96 3.55 19.87 -1.93
N SER A 97 3.34 18.90 -2.79
CA SER A 97 3.15 17.49 -2.41
C SER A 97 3.13 16.58 -3.64
N HIS A 98 3.01 15.27 -3.42
CA HIS A 98 2.71 14.31 -4.48
C HIS A 98 1.38 14.67 -5.17
N PRO A 99 1.27 14.53 -6.51
CA PRO A 99 0.05 14.88 -7.25
C PRO A 99 -1.25 14.29 -6.67
N GLN A 100 -1.19 13.05 -6.23
CA GLN A 100 -2.33 12.36 -5.63
C GLN A 100 -2.78 13.02 -4.30
N ALA A 101 -1.85 13.42 -3.44
CA ALA A 101 -2.18 14.10 -2.19
C ALA A 101 -2.78 15.49 -2.44
N LEU A 102 -2.24 16.24 -3.42
CA LEU A 102 -2.84 17.51 -3.86
C LEU A 102 -4.28 17.32 -4.34
N GLN A 103 -4.54 16.28 -5.14
CA GLN A 103 -5.87 15.95 -5.62
C GLN A 103 -6.81 15.56 -4.48
N GLN A 104 -6.34 14.74 -3.54
CA GLN A 104 -7.11 14.30 -2.36
C GLN A 104 -7.42 15.43 -1.38
N CYS A 105 -6.73 16.58 -1.47
CA CYS A 105 -6.96 17.75 -0.64
C CYS A 105 -7.55 18.95 -1.43
N SER A 106 -7.97 18.75 -2.66
CA SER A 106 -8.38 19.83 -3.58
C SER A 106 -9.50 20.72 -3.05
N LYS A 107 -10.50 20.16 -2.32
CA LYS A 107 -11.60 20.96 -1.73
C LYS A 107 -11.10 21.97 -0.69
N TYR A 108 -10.05 21.62 0.05
CA TYR A 108 -9.40 22.50 0.99
C TYR A 108 -8.51 23.52 0.27
N LEU A 109 -7.67 23.04 -0.65
CA LEU A 109 -6.71 23.87 -1.39
C LEU A 109 -7.37 24.93 -2.26
N ASN A 110 -8.50 24.65 -2.87
CA ASN A 110 -9.27 25.62 -3.68
C ASN A 110 -9.79 26.84 -2.88
N LYS A 111 -9.72 26.82 -1.55
CA LYS A 111 -10.07 27.95 -0.68
C LYS A 111 -8.89 28.87 -0.37
N LEU A 112 -7.69 28.46 -0.79
CA LEU A 112 -6.44 29.18 -0.56
C LEU A 112 -5.97 29.85 -1.84
N ASP A 113 -5.40 31.05 -1.73
CA ASP A 113 -4.75 31.74 -2.85
C ASP A 113 -3.25 31.41 -2.86
N VAL A 114 -2.93 30.19 -3.36
CA VAL A 114 -1.57 29.63 -3.35
C VAL A 114 -1.27 28.89 -4.64
N GLU A 115 0.00 28.89 -5.03
CA GLU A 115 0.52 28.04 -6.10
C GLU A 115 0.60 26.59 -5.62
N LEU A 116 0.15 25.62 -6.44
CA LEU A 116 0.30 24.20 -6.18
C LEU A 116 1.44 23.64 -7.03
N GLN A 117 2.45 23.04 -6.40
CA GLN A 117 3.59 22.46 -7.09
C GLN A 117 3.72 20.97 -6.79
N PRO A 118 3.60 20.08 -7.80
CA PRO A 118 3.81 18.64 -7.61
C PRO A 118 5.29 18.32 -7.34
N VAL A 119 5.52 17.37 -6.43
CA VAL A 119 6.83 16.79 -6.10
C VAL A 119 6.73 15.27 -6.08
N PHE A 120 7.89 14.59 -6.00
CA PHE A 120 7.96 13.14 -6.15
C PHE A 120 7.18 12.36 -5.08
N ASP A 121 7.30 12.73 -3.81
CA ASP A 121 6.57 12.10 -2.70
C ASP A 121 6.15 13.13 -1.64
N THR A 122 5.21 12.73 -0.77
CA THR A 122 4.64 13.60 0.27
C THR A 122 5.67 13.96 1.35
N ALA A 123 6.37 12.97 1.86
CA ALA A 123 7.34 13.13 2.95
C ALA A 123 8.58 13.89 2.49
N GLY A 124 9.11 13.57 1.30
CA GLY A 124 10.20 14.31 0.67
C GLY A 124 9.82 15.78 0.43
N GLY A 125 8.56 16.06 0.10
CA GLY A 125 8.04 17.42 0.05
C GLY A 125 8.23 18.16 1.37
N VAL A 126 7.82 17.58 2.51
CA VAL A 126 8.01 18.18 3.84
C VAL A 126 9.50 18.38 4.16
N LEU A 127 10.32 17.34 3.95
CA LEU A 127 11.76 17.42 4.21
C LEU A 127 12.46 18.49 3.37
N SER A 128 11.98 18.73 2.15
CA SER A 128 12.53 19.77 1.27
C SER A 128 12.33 21.18 1.78
N LEU A 129 11.33 21.43 2.66
CA LEU A 129 11.13 22.72 3.31
C LEU A 129 12.37 23.18 4.09
N LEU A 130 13.09 22.23 4.71
CA LEU A 130 14.33 22.53 5.45
C LEU A 130 15.40 23.18 4.57
N ASN A 131 15.41 22.87 3.29
CA ASN A 131 16.37 23.42 2.33
C ASN A 131 15.94 24.81 1.84
N THR A 132 14.63 25.07 1.75
CA THR A 132 14.10 26.36 1.27
C THR A 132 14.24 27.47 2.32
N LYS A 133 14.16 27.09 3.60
CA LYS A 133 14.16 28.03 4.75
C LYS A 133 13.10 29.13 4.62
N SER A 134 12.00 28.85 3.93
CA SER A 134 10.95 29.83 3.63
C SER A 134 9.66 29.45 4.37
N GLU A 135 9.12 30.41 5.13
CA GLU A 135 7.82 30.29 5.77
C GLU A 135 6.65 30.55 4.81
N GLU A 136 6.92 30.85 3.53
CA GLU A 136 5.91 31.05 2.49
C GLU A 136 5.53 29.74 1.76
N ILE A 137 6.22 28.63 2.09
CA ILE A 137 6.00 27.32 1.44
C ILE A 137 5.47 26.33 2.46
N GLY A 138 4.32 25.71 2.16
CA GLY A 138 3.78 24.58 2.90
C GLY A 138 3.92 23.28 2.11
N ALA A 139 3.75 22.15 2.79
CA ALA A 139 3.68 20.83 2.18
C ALA A 139 2.48 20.05 2.72
N ILE A 140 1.96 19.08 1.92
CA ILE A 140 0.94 18.14 2.38
C ILE A 140 1.58 16.78 2.60
N ALA A 141 1.43 16.25 3.82
CA ALA A 141 1.84 14.90 4.18
C ALA A 141 1.01 14.37 5.36
N GLY A 142 1.46 13.28 5.99
CA GLY A 142 0.80 12.70 7.15
C GLY A 142 0.96 13.53 8.43
N GLU A 143 -0.01 13.44 9.32
CA GLU A 143 -0.03 14.17 10.60
C GLU A 143 1.12 13.75 11.55
N HIS A 144 1.77 12.61 11.31
CA HIS A 144 2.88 12.12 12.16
C HIS A 144 4.12 13.03 12.14
N PHE A 145 4.21 14.00 11.24
CA PHE A 145 5.22 15.08 11.30
C PHE A 145 5.04 16.03 12.50
N ASP A 146 3.91 15.95 13.22
CA ASP A 146 3.69 16.70 14.48
C ASP A 146 4.72 16.33 15.57
N ASN A 147 5.36 15.20 15.47
CA ASN A 147 6.41 14.73 16.38
C ASN A 147 7.80 15.31 16.08
N ASP A 148 7.97 16.12 15.04
CA ASP A 148 9.24 16.70 14.63
C ASP A 148 9.20 18.24 14.82
N GLU A 149 9.88 18.74 15.85
CA GLU A 149 9.91 20.15 16.25
C GLU A 149 10.37 21.11 15.14
N ARG A 150 10.98 20.61 14.08
CA ARG A 150 11.40 21.44 12.93
C ARG A 150 10.21 21.90 12.08
N PHE A 151 9.05 21.26 12.24
CA PHE A 151 7.84 21.52 11.48
C PHE A 151 6.70 21.96 12.38
N THR A 152 5.67 22.53 11.77
CA THR A 152 4.41 22.85 12.44
C THR A 152 3.25 22.32 11.59
N ILE A 153 2.29 21.69 12.24
CA ILE A 153 1.03 21.34 11.57
C ILE A 153 0.15 22.59 11.54
N ILE A 154 -0.05 23.14 10.35
CA ILE A 154 -0.84 24.34 10.13
C ILE A 154 -2.34 24.03 10.16
N GLU A 155 -2.72 22.89 9.56
CA GLU A 155 -4.11 22.44 9.52
C GLU A 155 -4.15 20.91 9.41
N LYS A 156 -4.98 20.25 10.24
CA LYS A 156 -5.20 18.79 10.21
C LYS A 156 -6.45 18.45 9.39
N ASN A 157 -6.56 17.18 8.99
CA ASN A 157 -7.76 16.62 8.34
C ASN A 157 -8.22 17.40 7.10
N ILE A 158 -7.28 17.74 6.21
CA ILE A 158 -7.57 18.52 5.00
C ILE A 158 -8.01 17.66 3.81
N SER A 159 -8.11 16.34 3.98
CA SER A 159 -8.53 15.39 2.95
C SER A 159 -9.97 15.61 2.52
N ASN A 160 -10.26 15.40 1.23
CA ASN A 160 -11.62 15.47 0.66
C ASN A 160 -12.55 14.38 1.19
N HIS A 161 -11.98 13.25 1.62
CA HIS A 161 -12.67 12.05 2.11
C HIS A 161 -12.03 11.58 3.40
N GLU A 162 -12.84 11.28 4.41
CA GLU A 162 -12.37 10.82 5.72
C GLU A 162 -11.98 9.34 5.72
N GLU A 163 -12.62 8.53 4.86
CA GLU A 163 -12.38 7.09 4.72
C GLU A 163 -11.31 6.80 3.68
N ASN A 164 -10.08 7.27 3.96
CA ASN A 164 -8.90 7.03 3.16
C ASN A 164 -7.98 6.05 3.89
N TYR A 165 -7.85 4.83 3.37
CA TYR A 165 -7.02 3.78 3.96
C TYR A 165 -6.04 3.24 2.93
N THR A 166 -4.83 2.92 3.38
CA THR A 166 -3.88 2.17 2.59
C THR A 166 -3.65 0.81 3.24
N ARG A 167 -3.73 -0.25 2.44
CA ARG A 167 -3.36 -1.61 2.79
C ARG A 167 -1.89 -1.82 2.47
N PHE A 168 -1.16 -2.35 3.43
CA PHE A 168 0.24 -2.73 3.28
C PHE A 168 0.39 -4.22 3.53
N PHE A 169 1.32 -4.85 2.79
CA PHE A 169 1.75 -6.21 3.08
C PHE A 169 3.17 -6.20 3.65
N LEU A 170 3.34 -6.87 4.79
CA LEU A 170 4.66 -7.27 5.27
C LEU A 170 5.02 -8.58 4.56
N THR A 171 6.15 -8.57 3.85
CA THR A 171 6.56 -9.65 2.95
C THR A 171 7.99 -10.08 3.17
N GLY A 172 8.35 -11.28 2.71
CA GLY A 172 9.73 -11.79 2.79
C GLY A 172 9.81 -13.25 2.35
N LYS A 173 10.95 -13.88 2.58
CA LYS A 173 11.17 -15.32 2.30
C LYS A 173 11.00 -16.20 3.54
N THR A 174 11.23 -15.65 4.72
CA THR A 174 11.14 -16.37 6.00
C THR A 174 10.09 -15.69 6.87
N PRO A 175 9.13 -16.45 7.46
CA PRO A 175 8.10 -15.85 8.29
C PRO A 175 8.67 -15.16 9.53
N PRO A 176 8.22 -13.93 9.85
CA PRO A 176 8.56 -13.26 11.09
C PRO A 176 7.90 -13.93 12.31
N PRO A 177 8.39 -13.69 13.52
CA PRO A 177 7.80 -14.23 14.75
C PRO A 177 6.50 -13.49 15.16
N ILE A 178 5.58 -13.29 14.22
CA ILE A 178 4.28 -12.62 14.44
C ILE A 178 3.23 -13.69 14.75
N LYS A 179 2.45 -13.45 15.80
CA LYS A 179 1.35 -14.32 16.23
C LYS A 179 0.01 -13.65 15.91
N GLU A 180 -0.42 -13.77 14.66
CA GLU A 180 -1.73 -13.30 14.21
C GLU A 180 -2.57 -14.45 13.68
N ASP A 181 -3.89 -14.35 13.81
CA ASP A 181 -4.83 -15.31 13.23
C ASP A 181 -4.75 -15.26 11.70
N LYS A 182 -4.21 -16.30 11.09
CA LYS A 182 -4.00 -16.40 9.65
C LYS A 182 -5.29 -16.80 8.92
N ASN A 183 -6.25 -15.89 8.88
CA ASN A 183 -7.57 -16.09 8.28
C ASN A 183 -7.76 -15.45 6.90
N LEU A 184 -6.75 -14.77 6.39
CA LEU A 184 -6.74 -14.15 5.06
C LEU A 184 -5.78 -14.85 4.11
N ARG A 185 -6.12 -14.81 2.83
CA ARG A 185 -5.33 -15.34 1.72
C ARG A 185 -5.32 -14.36 0.58
N SER A 186 -4.17 -14.16 -0.04
CA SER A 186 -4.07 -13.55 -1.36
C SER A 186 -3.51 -14.56 -2.35
N ALA A 187 -4.04 -14.57 -3.54
CA ALA A 187 -3.66 -15.52 -4.59
C ALA A 187 -3.68 -14.87 -5.97
N ILE A 188 -2.99 -15.51 -6.91
CA ILE A 188 -3.10 -15.26 -8.34
C ILE A 188 -3.91 -16.42 -8.94
N LEU A 189 -4.87 -16.06 -9.79
CA LEU A 189 -5.65 -16.97 -10.61
C LEU A 189 -5.48 -16.58 -12.08
N VAL A 190 -5.09 -17.51 -12.94
CA VAL A 190 -5.11 -17.34 -14.39
C VAL A 190 -6.17 -18.29 -14.93
N ALA A 191 -7.24 -17.73 -15.49
CA ALA A 191 -8.30 -18.52 -16.11
C ALA A 191 -7.83 -19.08 -17.47
N GLN A 192 -8.44 -20.17 -17.93
CA GLN A 192 -8.23 -20.66 -19.28
C GLN A 192 -8.87 -19.70 -20.29
N ASP A 193 -8.32 -19.63 -21.50
CA ASP A 193 -8.88 -18.78 -22.57
C ASP A 193 -10.06 -19.46 -23.25
N GLU A 194 -11.15 -19.61 -22.50
CA GLU A 194 -12.40 -20.24 -22.95
C GLU A 194 -13.61 -19.51 -22.35
N PRO A 195 -14.75 -19.50 -23.08
CA PRO A 195 -16.00 -18.95 -22.54
C PRO A 195 -16.39 -19.62 -21.22
N GLY A 196 -16.64 -18.81 -20.19
CA GLY A 196 -17.07 -19.28 -18.87
C GLY A 196 -15.97 -19.80 -17.96
N SER A 197 -14.68 -19.75 -18.33
CA SER A 197 -13.58 -20.28 -17.51
C SER A 197 -13.43 -19.56 -16.17
N LEU A 198 -13.58 -18.22 -16.15
CA LEU A 198 -13.62 -17.48 -14.90
C LEU A 198 -14.81 -17.89 -14.02
N LEU A 199 -15.99 -18.09 -14.59
CA LEU A 199 -17.17 -18.55 -13.85
C LEU A 199 -16.91 -19.94 -13.23
N LYS A 200 -16.33 -20.88 -13.98
CA LYS A 200 -15.96 -22.20 -13.45
C LYS A 200 -15.01 -22.08 -12.25
N ALA A 201 -13.99 -21.23 -12.35
CA ALA A 201 -13.05 -20.99 -11.26
C ALA A 201 -13.74 -20.37 -10.04
N LEU A 202 -14.60 -19.34 -10.21
CA LEU A 202 -15.34 -18.72 -9.12
C LEU A 202 -16.35 -19.67 -8.47
N THR A 203 -16.92 -20.62 -9.22
CA THR A 203 -17.81 -21.65 -8.69
C THR A 203 -17.09 -22.54 -7.67
N VAL A 204 -15.78 -22.78 -7.83
CA VAL A 204 -15.00 -23.56 -6.84
C VAL A 204 -14.96 -22.83 -5.49
N PHE A 205 -14.78 -21.51 -5.47
CA PHE A 205 -14.83 -20.72 -4.23
C PHE A 205 -16.22 -20.78 -3.57
N ASP A 206 -17.30 -20.70 -4.37
CA ASP A 206 -18.67 -20.81 -3.85
C ASP A 206 -18.96 -22.18 -3.25
N VAL A 207 -18.60 -23.26 -3.93
CA VAL A 207 -18.78 -24.65 -3.44
C VAL A 207 -18.03 -24.86 -2.12
N LEU A 208 -16.83 -24.31 -1.99
CA LEU A 208 -16.02 -24.38 -0.77
C LEU A 208 -16.43 -23.33 0.29
N LYS A 209 -17.45 -22.51 0.01
CA LYS A 209 -17.97 -21.45 0.90
C LYS A 209 -16.89 -20.42 1.29
N LEU A 210 -16.00 -20.10 0.36
CA LEU A 210 -14.96 -19.11 0.55
C LEU A 210 -15.45 -17.73 0.11
N ASN A 211 -15.43 -16.76 1.04
CA ASN A 211 -15.80 -15.40 0.74
C ASN A 211 -14.64 -14.66 0.09
N LEU A 212 -14.85 -14.17 -1.14
CA LEU A 212 -13.90 -13.31 -1.85
C LEU A 212 -14.03 -11.88 -1.34
N THR A 213 -12.90 -11.29 -0.96
CA THR A 213 -12.82 -9.89 -0.50
C THR A 213 -12.18 -8.97 -1.56
N LYS A 214 -11.47 -9.55 -2.54
CA LYS A 214 -10.93 -8.86 -3.71
C LYS A 214 -11.00 -9.79 -4.93
N LEU A 215 -11.34 -9.20 -6.08
CA LEU A 215 -11.21 -9.82 -7.39
C LEU A 215 -10.87 -8.72 -8.40
N GLU A 216 -9.66 -8.72 -8.91
CA GLU A 216 -9.19 -7.69 -9.83
C GLU A 216 -8.46 -8.32 -11.01
N SER A 217 -8.91 -8.01 -12.24
CA SER A 217 -8.28 -8.50 -13.46
C SER A 217 -7.09 -7.63 -13.88
N ARG A 218 -6.03 -8.27 -14.35
CA ARG A 218 -4.84 -7.61 -14.92
C ARG A 218 -4.38 -8.32 -16.19
N PRO A 219 -4.04 -7.59 -17.26
CA PRO A 219 -3.44 -8.17 -18.44
C PRO A 219 -2.11 -8.87 -18.09
N ILE A 220 -1.82 -9.97 -18.74
CA ILE A 220 -0.51 -10.63 -18.63
C ILE A 220 0.44 -9.99 -19.65
N LEU A 221 1.55 -9.43 -19.16
CA LEU A 221 2.57 -8.84 -20.03
C LEU A 221 3.12 -9.90 -20.99
N GLY A 222 3.15 -9.58 -22.28
CA GLY A 222 3.61 -10.49 -23.32
C GLY A 222 2.57 -11.48 -23.84
N SER A 223 1.37 -11.54 -23.24
CA SER A 223 0.27 -12.41 -23.68
C SER A 223 -0.98 -11.55 -23.95
N PRO A 224 -1.15 -11.01 -25.17
CA PRO A 224 -2.30 -10.19 -25.52
C PRO A 224 -3.62 -10.92 -25.23
N TRP A 225 -4.55 -10.23 -24.57
CA TRP A 225 -5.89 -10.71 -24.23
C TRP A 225 -5.95 -11.82 -23.16
N GLU A 226 -4.80 -12.27 -22.62
CA GLU A 226 -4.78 -13.12 -21.42
C GLU A 226 -4.79 -12.24 -20.15
N TYR A 227 -5.50 -12.71 -19.12
CA TYR A 227 -5.67 -11.99 -17.85
C TYR A 227 -5.30 -12.89 -16.67
N LYS A 228 -4.58 -12.31 -15.72
CA LYS A 228 -4.45 -12.83 -14.37
C LYS A 228 -5.41 -12.09 -13.44
N PHE A 229 -5.87 -12.75 -12.40
CA PHE A 229 -6.74 -12.17 -11.39
C PHE A 229 -6.02 -12.17 -10.05
N TYR A 230 -6.00 -11.03 -9.38
CA TYR A 230 -5.64 -10.94 -7.98
C TYR A 230 -6.89 -11.25 -7.17
N VAL A 231 -6.80 -12.24 -6.29
CA VAL A 231 -7.91 -12.78 -5.53
C VAL A 231 -7.54 -12.77 -4.05
N ASP A 232 -8.31 -12.04 -3.24
CA ASP A 232 -8.21 -12.16 -1.78
C ASP A 232 -9.46 -12.89 -1.28
N TYR A 233 -9.26 -13.81 -0.33
CA TYR A 233 -10.36 -14.58 0.26
C TYR A 233 -10.11 -14.90 1.73
N GLN A 234 -11.20 -15.18 2.45
CA GLN A 234 -11.18 -15.57 3.85
C GLN A 234 -11.16 -17.09 3.99
N ASN A 235 -10.18 -17.60 4.72
CA ASN A 235 -10.09 -19.01 5.09
C ASN A 235 -9.09 -19.19 6.23
N SER A 236 -9.47 -19.97 7.25
CA SER A 236 -8.59 -20.37 8.36
C SER A 236 -8.14 -21.83 8.30
N ASP A 237 -8.78 -22.65 7.45
CA ASP A 237 -8.50 -24.09 7.33
C ASP A 237 -7.55 -24.40 6.17
N THR A 238 -6.36 -24.89 6.48
CA THR A 238 -5.35 -25.28 5.49
C THR A 238 -5.78 -26.47 4.61
N LYS A 239 -6.71 -27.32 5.08
CA LYS A 239 -7.26 -28.42 4.27
C LYS A 239 -8.13 -27.88 3.14
N ILE A 240 -8.87 -26.80 3.41
CA ILE A 240 -9.67 -26.12 2.37
C ILE A 240 -8.74 -25.45 1.34
N ASP A 241 -7.60 -24.88 1.75
CA ASP A 241 -6.60 -24.37 0.80
C ASP A 241 -6.10 -25.45 -0.17
N GLN A 242 -5.91 -26.69 0.33
CA GLN A 242 -5.47 -27.81 -0.53
C GLN A 242 -6.60 -28.22 -1.49
N LEU A 243 -7.83 -28.36 -0.99
CA LEU A 243 -9.00 -28.68 -1.83
C LEU A 243 -9.22 -27.60 -2.91
N LEU A 244 -9.04 -26.33 -2.55
CA LEU A 244 -9.13 -25.21 -3.49
C LEU A 244 -8.09 -25.35 -4.61
N LYS A 245 -6.83 -25.62 -4.27
CA LYS A 245 -5.76 -25.82 -5.24
C LYS A 245 -6.06 -26.99 -6.17
N ASP A 246 -6.49 -28.15 -5.63
CA ASP A 246 -6.75 -29.36 -6.39
C ASP A 246 -7.90 -29.15 -7.39
N ASN A 247 -8.97 -28.48 -6.97
CA ASN A 247 -10.12 -28.20 -7.83
C ASN A 247 -9.81 -27.12 -8.87
N LEU A 248 -9.15 -26.02 -8.47
CA LEU A 248 -8.76 -24.96 -9.41
C LEU A 248 -7.73 -25.47 -10.44
N GLY A 249 -6.85 -26.39 -10.07
CA GLY A 249 -5.92 -27.02 -11.00
C GLY A 249 -6.58 -27.76 -12.18
N GLN A 250 -7.89 -28.08 -12.09
CA GLN A 250 -8.66 -28.69 -13.15
C GLN A 250 -9.35 -27.71 -14.11
N VAL A 251 -9.60 -26.48 -13.64
CA VAL A 251 -10.43 -25.48 -14.35
C VAL A 251 -9.72 -24.15 -14.62
N ALA A 252 -8.55 -23.92 -14.03
CA ALA A 252 -7.72 -22.75 -14.24
C ALA A 252 -6.39 -23.13 -14.89
N LYS A 253 -5.75 -22.20 -15.59
CA LYS A 253 -4.40 -22.33 -16.14
C LYS A 253 -3.34 -22.29 -15.03
N GLU A 254 -3.56 -21.42 -14.03
CA GLU A 254 -2.67 -21.26 -12.87
C GLU A 254 -3.47 -20.83 -11.64
N PHE A 255 -3.09 -21.35 -10.48
CA PHE A 255 -3.52 -20.84 -9.18
C PHE A 255 -2.36 -20.91 -8.18
N LYS A 256 -1.95 -19.74 -7.66
CA LYS A 256 -0.84 -19.62 -6.71
C LYS A 256 -1.24 -18.76 -5.51
N ILE A 257 -1.21 -19.34 -4.31
CA ILE A 257 -1.38 -18.58 -3.06
C ILE A 257 -0.08 -17.82 -2.78
N LEU A 258 -0.19 -16.51 -2.55
CA LEU A 258 0.92 -15.59 -2.26
C LEU A 258 1.21 -15.48 -0.77
N GLY A 259 0.24 -15.80 0.08
CA GLY A 259 0.41 -15.78 1.52
C GLY A 259 -0.83 -16.19 2.30
N LYS A 260 -0.57 -16.55 3.58
CA LYS A 260 -1.57 -16.86 4.60
C LYS A 260 -1.28 -15.97 5.79
N TYR A 261 -2.15 -15.00 6.07
CA TYR A 261 -1.83 -13.91 6.98
C TYR A 261 -3.04 -13.43 7.79
N GLY A 262 -2.76 -12.67 8.84
CA GLY A 262 -3.73 -11.89 9.59
C GLY A 262 -3.76 -10.43 9.16
N SER A 263 -4.65 -9.62 9.74
CA SER A 263 -4.78 -8.19 9.46
C SER A 263 -4.79 -7.38 10.74
N ILE A 264 -4.07 -6.25 10.72
CA ILE A 264 -4.02 -5.25 11.80
C ILE A 264 -4.52 -3.92 11.24
N ASN A 265 -5.30 -3.19 12.05
CA ASN A 265 -5.74 -1.83 11.75
C ASN A 265 -4.98 -0.85 12.65
N LEU A 266 -4.37 0.18 12.03
CA LEU A 266 -3.63 1.27 12.67
C LEU A 266 -4.30 2.63 12.40
#